data_333b67e7f180417a2d8ddc750637b284
#
_entry.id   333b67e7f180417a2d8ddc750637b284
#
_cell.length_a   1.000
_cell.length_b   1.000
_cell.length_c   1.000
_cell.angle_alpha   90.00
_cell.angle_beta   90.00
_cell.angle_gamma   90.00
#
_symmetry.space_group_name_H-M   'P 1'
#
loop_
_entity.id
_entity.type
_entity.pdbx_description
1 polymer ?
#
loop_
_entity_poly.entity_id
_entity_poly.type
_entity_poly.pdbx_seq_one_letter_code
_entity_poly.pdbx_strand_id
1 'polypeptide(L)'
;MRLSEILHLVWLNLSQNKFKVILTSIGIVVGSATIMLVLAIGTGGKEEVAEQFKNLNAGAIDISCDSSDSGGFSFEMPGGGGSVTVTNMGGGPGGGSGGGMSGGPGGGMDFGGFFGFGQEEESEAVTLTSEDGDDLATFVSGISATTVSYSTTASVEGGDMTSASYYTIAGVEDNYATISNLEMAIGDFLTEENNESKEKVCVLGATVAKEIFGSAYDAYDGIVYIDGRPYIVSGVLSEMGTVASGISPDTAIYVPYETGIKYITGTSISPTITVVAEDANQVDTVMTGVESALKESYPNTTFTISDAGSKMEAASASNETLTLLLISMAVIVF
;
A
#
# COMPACT_ATOMS: atom_id res chain seq x y z
N MET A 1 -2.02 38.87 -55.86
CA MET A 1 -0.98 38.88 -54.84
C MET A 1 -0.17 37.57 -54.95
N ARG A 2 1.11 37.69 -55.15
CA ARG A 2 1.98 36.50 -55.26
C ARG A 2 2.29 35.99 -53.87
N LEU A 3 2.33 34.67 -53.68
CA LEU A 3 2.58 34.02 -52.38
C LEU A 3 3.86 34.57 -51.70
N SER A 4 4.87 34.97 -52.51
CA SER A 4 6.10 35.58 -52.05
C SER A 4 5.91 36.96 -51.41
N GLU A 5 4.93 37.75 -51.86
CA GLU A 5 4.62 39.07 -51.28
C GLU A 5 3.96 38.93 -49.94
N ILE A 6 3.07 37.93 -49.78
CA ILE A 6 2.42 37.62 -48.50
C ILE A 6 3.46 37.16 -47.47
N LEU A 7 4.34 36.25 -47.84
CA LEU A 7 5.43 35.78 -47.00
C LEU A 7 6.37 36.90 -46.56
N HIS A 8 6.70 37.81 -47.47
CA HIS A 8 7.56 38.96 -47.17
C HIS A 8 6.89 39.93 -46.18
N LEU A 9 5.59 40.22 -46.36
CA LEU A 9 4.80 41.05 -45.43
C LEU A 9 4.67 40.42 -44.04
N VAL A 10 4.46 39.09 -43.95
CA VAL A 10 4.43 38.37 -42.70
C VAL A 10 5.80 38.44 -42.01
N TRP A 11 6.88 38.22 -42.74
CA TRP A 11 8.25 38.28 -42.20
C TRP A 11 8.59 39.69 -41.69
N LEU A 12 8.18 40.75 -42.39
CA LEU A 12 8.37 42.13 -41.96
C LEU A 12 7.61 42.45 -40.68
N ASN A 13 6.37 41.96 -40.55
CA ASN A 13 5.52 42.14 -39.37
C ASN A 13 6.05 41.38 -38.15
N LEU A 14 6.57 40.16 -38.35
CA LEU A 14 7.25 39.39 -37.29
C LEU A 14 8.54 40.07 -36.82
N SER A 15 9.31 40.65 -37.77
CA SER A 15 10.57 41.33 -37.49
C SER A 15 10.39 42.65 -36.73
N GLN A 16 9.27 43.35 -36.93
CA GLN A 16 8.95 44.58 -36.22
C GLN A 16 8.47 44.34 -34.77
N ASN A 17 7.83 43.20 -34.52
CA ASN A 17 7.26 42.86 -33.22
C ASN A 17 7.96 41.66 -32.53
N LYS A 18 9.28 41.58 -32.64
CA LYS A 18 10.10 40.43 -32.13
C LYS A 18 9.73 39.98 -30.71
N PHE A 19 9.52 40.95 -29.82
CA PHE A 19 9.21 40.64 -28.39
C PHE A 19 7.87 39.92 -28.23
N LYS A 20 6.81 40.35 -28.95
CA LYS A 20 5.51 39.68 -28.91
C LYS A 20 5.56 38.28 -29.50
N VAL A 21 6.26 38.11 -30.61
CA VAL A 21 6.40 36.83 -31.30
C VAL A 21 7.18 35.84 -30.45
N ILE A 22 8.29 36.28 -29.82
CA ILE A 22 9.05 35.42 -28.91
C ILE A 22 8.19 34.99 -27.70
N LEU A 23 7.45 35.93 -27.10
CA LEU A 23 6.62 35.63 -25.93
C LEU A 23 5.51 34.63 -26.27
N THR A 24 4.82 34.81 -27.40
CA THR A 24 3.78 33.87 -27.85
C THR A 24 4.36 32.51 -28.24
N SER A 25 5.52 32.47 -28.88
CA SER A 25 6.19 31.22 -29.23
C SER A 25 6.60 30.43 -28.01
N ILE A 26 7.15 31.10 -26.98
CA ILE A 26 7.49 30.47 -25.69
C ILE A 26 6.23 29.89 -25.03
N GLY A 27 5.12 30.66 -25.04
CA GLY A 27 3.85 30.18 -24.49
C GLY A 27 3.37 28.88 -25.17
N ILE A 28 3.40 28.85 -26.51
CA ILE A 28 2.99 27.65 -27.26
C ILE A 28 3.92 26.45 -26.99
N VAL A 29 5.23 26.69 -26.94
CA VAL A 29 6.21 25.62 -26.65
C VAL A 29 6.04 25.07 -25.24
N VAL A 30 5.90 25.94 -24.24
CA VAL A 30 5.69 25.53 -22.85
C VAL A 30 4.36 24.76 -22.73
N GLY A 31 3.29 25.26 -23.35
CA GLY A 31 1.99 24.59 -23.31
C GLY A 31 1.99 23.21 -23.99
N SER A 32 2.61 23.09 -25.16
CA SER A 32 2.72 21.80 -25.83
C SER A 32 3.60 20.80 -25.03
N ALA A 33 4.69 21.29 -24.45
CA ALA A 33 5.55 20.47 -23.61
C ALA A 33 4.82 19.98 -22.34
N THR A 34 4.02 20.84 -21.71
CA THR A 34 3.22 20.48 -20.52
C THR A 34 2.19 19.40 -20.86
N ILE A 35 1.48 19.52 -21.98
CA ILE A 35 0.51 18.52 -22.42
C ILE A 35 1.19 17.17 -22.70
N MET A 36 2.34 17.17 -23.38
CA MET A 36 3.10 15.93 -23.62
C MET A 36 3.56 15.28 -22.31
N LEU A 37 4.03 16.09 -21.36
CA LEU A 37 4.49 15.60 -20.07
C LEU A 37 3.35 14.98 -19.25
N VAL A 38 2.18 15.61 -19.24
CA VAL A 38 0.98 15.07 -18.56
C VAL A 38 0.52 13.75 -19.18
N LEU A 39 0.51 13.66 -20.53
CA LEU A 39 0.18 12.41 -21.21
C LEU A 39 1.21 11.30 -20.93
N ALA A 40 2.50 11.64 -20.88
CA ALA A 40 3.55 10.68 -20.58
C ALA A 40 3.44 10.15 -19.14
N ILE A 41 3.15 11.02 -18.16
CA ILE A 41 2.92 10.61 -16.77
C ILE A 41 1.67 9.73 -16.67
N GLY A 42 0.57 10.10 -17.36
CA GLY A 42 -0.67 9.32 -17.33
C GLY A 42 -0.55 7.92 -17.95
N THR A 43 0.21 7.79 -19.04
CA THR A 43 0.46 6.48 -19.67
C THR A 43 1.46 5.64 -18.87
N GLY A 44 2.56 6.27 -18.39
CA GLY A 44 3.56 5.61 -17.55
C GLY A 44 2.97 5.08 -16.24
N GLY A 45 2.09 5.85 -15.59
CA GLY A 45 1.43 5.42 -14.37
C GLY A 45 0.53 4.20 -14.55
N LYS A 46 -0.15 4.05 -15.69
CA LYS A 46 -0.94 2.84 -15.98
C LYS A 46 -0.07 1.60 -16.18
N GLU A 47 1.06 1.75 -16.83
CA GLU A 47 2.01 0.66 -17.07
C GLU A 47 2.68 0.22 -15.76
N GLU A 48 3.05 1.18 -14.92
CA GLU A 48 3.61 0.91 -13.59
C GLU A 48 2.60 0.18 -12.67
N VAL A 49 1.33 0.61 -12.64
CA VAL A 49 0.27 -0.12 -11.92
C VAL A 49 0.16 -1.55 -12.44
N ALA A 50 0.10 -1.77 -13.75
CA ALA A 50 0.00 -3.12 -14.30
C ALA A 50 1.23 -4.00 -13.94
N GLU A 51 2.42 -3.41 -13.88
CA GLU A 51 3.64 -4.13 -13.48
C GLU A 51 3.62 -4.51 -12.00
N GLN A 52 3.14 -3.62 -11.12
CA GLN A 52 3.00 -3.87 -9.69
C GLN A 52 2.03 -5.02 -9.37
N PHE A 53 1.01 -5.22 -10.22
CA PHE A 53 0.04 -6.30 -10.04
C PHE A 53 0.42 -7.60 -10.79
N LYS A 54 1.49 -7.58 -11.60
CA LYS A 54 1.91 -8.74 -12.38
C LYS A 54 2.30 -9.95 -11.53
N ASN A 55 2.85 -9.70 -10.35
CA ASN A 55 3.29 -10.73 -9.41
C ASN A 55 2.21 -11.11 -8.38
N LEU A 56 1.06 -10.43 -8.41
CA LEU A 56 -0.04 -10.77 -7.53
C LEU A 56 -0.75 -12.04 -8.02
N ASN A 57 -1.09 -12.92 -7.09
CA ASN A 57 -1.89 -14.10 -7.41
C ASN A 57 -3.30 -13.66 -7.81
N ALA A 58 -3.68 -13.89 -9.08
CA ALA A 58 -4.97 -13.45 -9.61
C ALA A 58 -6.19 -14.11 -8.92
N GLY A 59 -5.97 -15.23 -8.24
CA GLY A 59 -6.98 -15.93 -7.44
C GLY A 59 -7.01 -15.50 -5.97
N ALA A 60 -6.14 -14.61 -5.54
CA ALA A 60 -6.04 -14.22 -4.14
C ALA A 60 -7.13 -13.22 -3.73
N ILE A 61 -7.78 -13.51 -2.62
CA ILE A 61 -8.82 -12.71 -1.96
C ILE A 61 -8.33 -12.40 -0.55
N ASP A 62 -8.14 -11.14 -0.23
CA ASP A 62 -7.73 -10.70 1.10
C ASP A 62 -8.96 -10.29 1.91
N ILE A 63 -8.99 -10.76 3.14
CA ILE A 63 -10.05 -10.56 4.11
C ILE A 63 -9.43 -9.91 5.33
N SER A 64 -9.89 -8.73 5.67
CA SER A 64 -9.49 -8.00 6.89
C SER A 64 -10.71 -7.55 7.67
N CYS A 65 -10.56 -7.46 8.98
CA CYS A 65 -11.57 -6.88 9.84
C CYS A 65 -11.45 -5.36 9.81
N ASP A 66 -12.54 -4.65 9.53
CA ASP A 66 -12.60 -3.20 9.74
C ASP A 66 -12.66 -2.94 11.24
N SER A 67 -11.51 -2.85 11.89
CA SER A 67 -11.46 -2.25 13.21
C SER A 67 -11.71 -0.76 13.02
N SER A 68 -12.82 -0.24 13.53
CA SER A 68 -13.24 1.16 13.44
C SER A 68 -12.28 2.17 14.09
N ASP A 69 -11.06 1.76 14.38
CA ASP A 69 -10.04 2.58 15.07
C ASP A 69 -8.77 2.88 14.24
N SER A 70 -8.76 2.56 12.95
CA SER A 70 -7.59 2.83 12.10
C SER A 70 -7.97 3.34 10.69
N GLY A 71 -8.82 4.37 10.63
CA GLY A 71 -9.07 5.11 9.40
C GLY A 71 -7.90 6.02 9.00
N GLY A 72 -6.74 5.47 8.74
CA GLY A 72 -5.60 6.19 8.21
C GLY A 72 -5.21 5.64 6.84
N PHE A 73 -5.67 6.26 5.76
CA PHE A 73 -5.07 6.04 4.46
C PHE A 73 -3.68 6.63 4.43
N SER A 74 -2.66 5.79 4.46
CA SER A 74 -1.28 6.22 4.20
C SER A 74 -1.06 6.26 2.69
N PHE A 75 -1.06 7.45 2.12
CA PHE A 75 -0.67 7.66 0.74
C PHE A 75 0.82 8.04 0.71
N GLU A 76 1.63 7.14 0.23
CA GLU A 76 3.05 7.40 -0.02
C GLU A 76 3.19 8.05 -1.40
N MET A 77 3.57 9.32 -1.43
CA MET A 77 3.83 10.02 -2.69
C MET A 77 5.15 9.53 -3.28
N PRO A 78 5.19 9.07 -4.54
CA PRO A 78 6.44 8.79 -5.22
C PRO A 78 7.20 10.10 -5.47
N GLY A 79 8.32 10.30 -4.78
CA GLY A 79 9.24 11.39 -5.09
C GLY A 79 9.59 12.38 -3.99
N GLY A 80 9.56 12.01 -2.72
CA GLY A 80 10.08 12.90 -1.66
C GLY A 80 9.52 12.55 -0.28
N GLY A 81 10.38 12.07 0.59
CA GLY A 81 10.13 11.59 1.94
C GLY A 81 9.14 12.39 2.78
N GLY A 82 7.92 11.97 2.79
CA GLY A 82 6.88 12.46 3.67
C GLY A 82 5.59 11.68 3.43
N SER A 83 5.20 10.82 4.36
CA SER A 83 3.87 10.23 4.40
C SER A 83 2.89 11.22 5.01
N VAL A 84 1.78 11.48 4.35
CA VAL A 84 0.65 12.22 4.91
C VAL A 84 -0.35 11.22 5.45
N THR A 85 -0.33 11.02 6.76
CA THR A 85 -1.36 10.23 7.44
C THR A 85 -2.56 11.14 7.71
N VAL A 86 -3.66 10.92 7.06
CA VAL A 86 -4.93 11.56 7.38
C VAL A 86 -5.61 10.74 8.47
N THR A 87 -5.35 11.09 9.73
CA THR A 87 -6.09 10.54 10.86
C THR A 87 -7.41 11.28 11.00
N ASN A 88 -8.51 10.54 10.91
CA ASN A 88 -9.83 11.05 11.28
C ASN A 88 -9.88 11.19 12.82
N MET A 89 -9.80 12.44 13.32
CA MET A 89 -9.97 12.72 14.74
C MET A 89 -11.46 12.60 15.12
N GLY A 90 -11.88 11.40 15.47
CA GLY A 90 -13.10 11.17 16.22
C GLY A 90 -12.89 11.61 17.69
N GLY A 91 -13.58 12.67 18.11
CA GLY A 91 -13.45 13.22 19.45
C GLY A 91 -14.09 12.33 20.50
N GLY A 92 -13.30 11.87 21.48
CA GLY A 92 -13.77 11.30 22.74
C GLY A 92 -13.82 12.38 23.82
N PRO A 93 -14.80 12.36 24.78
CA PRO A 93 -14.93 13.35 25.81
C PRO A 93 -14.12 12.99 27.07
N GLY A 94 -13.14 13.85 27.42
CA GLY A 94 -12.43 13.64 28.68
C GLY A 94 -11.70 14.87 29.16
N GLY A 95 -12.31 15.58 30.10
CA GLY A 95 -12.02 16.77 30.82
C GLY A 95 -10.59 17.09 31.24
N GLY A 96 -10.31 18.40 31.36
CA GLY A 96 -9.19 18.93 32.15
C GLY A 96 -8.69 20.31 31.75
N SER A 97 -9.36 21.35 32.23
CA SER A 97 -8.83 22.60 32.80
C SER A 97 -7.54 23.25 32.28
N GLY A 98 -7.66 24.47 31.80
CA GLY A 98 -6.66 25.52 32.08
C GLY A 98 -6.10 26.31 30.92
N GLY A 99 -6.47 27.61 30.83
CA GLY A 99 -5.58 28.63 30.30
C GLY A 99 -6.04 29.32 28.99
N GLY A 100 -6.67 30.48 29.16
CA GLY A 100 -7.17 31.33 28.10
C GLY A 100 -6.09 32.01 27.26
N MET A 101 -6.52 32.48 26.06
CA MET A 101 -6.24 33.84 25.54
C MET A 101 -7.09 34.08 24.27
N SER A 102 -7.95 35.03 24.43
CA SER A 102 -8.23 36.23 23.62
C SER A 102 -8.19 36.20 22.10
N GLY A 103 -9.38 36.34 21.47
CA GLY A 103 -9.68 37.45 20.58
C GLY A 103 -9.40 37.31 19.09
N GLY A 104 -10.50 37.22 18.30
CA GLY A 104 -10.54 37.63 16.92
C GLY A 104 -11.85 37.18 16.23
N PRO A 105 -12.67 38.10 15.66
CA PRO A 105 -13.93 37.77 15.02
C PRO A 105 -13.71 37.41 13.55
N GLY A 106 -13.94 36.19 13.16
CA GLY A 106 -13.94 35.71 11.78
C GLY A 106 -15.00 34.66 11.58
N GLY A 107 -16.00 35.00 10.74
CA GLY A 107 -17.22 34.23 10.49
C GLY A 107 -17.00 32.76 10.21
N GLY A 108 -17.55 31.94 11.08
CA GLY A 108 -17.63 30.51 10.92
C GLY A 108 -18.68 30.15 9.88
N MET A 109 -18.27 29.59 8.73
CA MET A 109 -19.18 28.84 7.89
C MET A 109 -19.42 27.50 8.59
N ASP A 110 -20.62 27.34 9.08
CA ASP A 110 -21.14 26.08 9.63
C ASP A 110 -21.24 25.04 8.51
N PHE A 111 -20.26 24.15 8.39
CA PHE A 111 -20.22 23.04 7.45
C PHE A 111 -20.76 21.74 8.08
N GLY A 112 -21.43 21.84 9.23
CA GLY A 112 -21.92 20.70 10.03
C GLY A 112 -23.20 20.02 9.56
N GLY A 113 -23.77 20.38 8.39
CA GLY A 113 -25.13 19.95 8.02
C GLY A 113 -25.25 18.90 6.92
N PHE A 114 -24.16 18.31 6.41
CA PHE A 114 -24.27 17.41 5.24
C PHE A 114 -23.83 15.96 5.46
N PHE A 115 -23.31 15.61 6.62
CA PHE A 115 -23.03 14.21 6.96
C PHE A 115 -24.12 13.70 7.89
N GLY A 116 -25.09 13.01 7.31
CA GLY A 116 -26.06 12.21 8.07
C GLY A 116 -25.31 11.14 8.84
N PHE A 117 -25.30 11.26 10.18
CA PHE A 117 -24.84 10.20 11.05
C PHE A 117 -25.82 9.02 10.90
N GLY A 118 -25.44 8.01 10.06
CA GLY A 118 -25.95 6.67 10.22
C GLY A 118 -25.55 6.21 11.63
N GLN A 119 -26.44 5.53 12.33
CA GLN A 119 -26.09 4.81 13.54
C GLN A 119 -24.98 3.83 13.15
N GLU A 120 -23.77 4.09 13.65
CA GLU A 120 -22.71 3.11 13.63
C GLU A 120 -23.16 2.00 14.60
N GLU A 121 -23.51 0.84 14.05
CA GLU A 121 -23.59 -0.38 14.84
C GLU A 121 -22.19 -0.59 15.40
N GLU A 122 -22.05 -0.67 16.74
CA GLU A 122 -20.80 -1.02 17.38
C GLU A 122 -20.38 -2.40 16.85
N SER A 123 -19.43 -2.42 15.91
CA SER A 123 -18.83 -3.66 15.45
C SER A 123 -17.93 -4.18 16.57
N GLU A 124 -18.18 -5.41 17.02
CA GLU A 124 -17.25 -6.09 17.93
C GLU A 124 -15.90 -6.25 17.21
N ALA A 125 -14.83 -5.83 17.88
CA ALA A 125 -13.48 -6.00 17.35
C ALA A 125 -13.13 -7.52 17.38
N VAL A 126 -13.26 -8.14 16.21
CA VAL A 126 -12.88 -9.55 16.01
C VAL A 126 -11.46 -9.60 15.48
N THR A 127 -10.65 -10.46 16.06
CA THR A 127 -9.31 -10.75 15.53
C THR A 127 -9.38 -12.06 14.76
N LEU A 128 -9.16 -11.99 13.45
CA LEU A 128 -9.09 -13.17 12.59
C LEU A 128 -7.89 -14.05 12.98
N THR A 129 -8.07 -15.36 12.87
CA THR A 129 -7.07 -16.35 13.25
C THR A 129 -6.81 -17.34 12.13
N SER A 130 -5.80 -18.20 12.29
CA SER A 130 -5.52 -19.31 11.38
C SER A 130 -6.71 -20.30 11.31
N GLU A 131 -7.42 -20.52 12.45
CA GLU A 131 -8.61 -21.38 12.49
C GLU A 131 -9.73 -20.85 11.59
N ASP A 132 -9.92 -19.53 11.52
CA ASP A 132 -10.90 -18.92 10.60
C ASP A 132 -10.54 -19.18 9.15
N GLY A 133 -9.25 -19.20 8.80
CA GLY A 133 -8.74 -19.57 7.49
C GLY A 133 -9.06 -21.02 7.12
N ASP A 134 -8.84 -21.94 8.04
CA ASP A 134 -9.12 -23.37 7.88
C ASP A 134 -10.64 -23.64 7.78
N ASP A 135 -11.43 -22.92 8.57
CA ASP A 135 -12.88 -22.98 8.49
C ASP A 135 -13.39 -22.51 7.13
N LEU A 136 -12.88 -21.41 6.62
CA LEU A 136 -13.21 -20.92 5.27
C LEU A 136 -12.85 -21.95 4.20
N ALA A 137 -11.67 -22.58 4.29
CA ALA A 137 -11.26 -23.64 3.36
C ALA A 137 -12.18 -24.88 3.41
N THR A 138 -12.76 -25.13 4.57
CA THR A 138 -13.66 -26.28 4.79
C THR A 138 -15.09 -26.01 4.33
N PHE A 139 -15.62 -24.82 4.60
CA PHE A 139 -17.02 -24.47 4.38
C PHE A 139 -17.29 -23.83 3.02
N VAL A 140 -16.29 -23.20 2.41
CA VAL A 140 -16.43 -22.53 1.10
C VAL A 140 -15.78 -23.38 0.01
N SER A 141 -16.57 -23.81 -0.96
CA SER A 141 -16.06 -24.59 -2.09
C SER A 141 -15.29 -23.71 -3.09
N GLY A 142 -14.23 -24.27 -3.67
CA GLY A 142 -13.40 -23.58 -4.68
C GLY A 142 -12.21 -22.81 -4.10
N ILE A 143 -11.88 -23.06 -2.84
CA ILE A 143 -10.67 -22.57 -2.18
C ILE A 143 -9.56 -23.61 -2.32
N SER A 144 -8.40 -23.21 -2.83
CA SER A 144 -7.21 -24.06 -2.98
C SER A 144 -6.25 -23.97 -1.81
N ALA A 145 -6.13 -22.80 -1.21
CA ALA A 145 -5.23 -22.54 -0.07
C ALA A 145 -5.68 -21.29 0.70
N THR A 146 -5.30 -21.26 1.96
CA THR A 146 -5.48 -20.11 2.86
C THR A 146 -4.18 -19.80 3.57
N THR A 147 -3.95 -18.55 3.92
CA THR A 147 -2.82 -18.14 4.78
C THR A 147 -3.23 -16.92 5.60
N VAL A 148 -2.61 -16.76 6.76
CA VAL A 148 -2.83 -15.62 7.63
C VAL A 148 -1.54 -14.83 7.76
N SER A 149 -1.67 -13.52 7.69
CA SER A 149 -0.55 -12.60 7.83
C SER A 149 -0.96 -11.35 8.58
N TYR A 150 -0.01 -10.68 9.19
CA TYR A 150 -0.17 -9.33 9.71
C TYR A 150 1.12 -8.55 9.49
N SER A 151 1.04 -7.24 9.54
CA SER A 151 2.20 -6.37 9.47
C SER A 151 2.23 -5.38 10.64
N THR A 152 3.44 -5.06 11.06
CA THR A 152 3.71 -4.04 12.07
C THR A 152 5.00 -3.31 11.74
N THR A 153 5.33 -2.26 12.48
CA THR A 153 6.60 -1.57 12.34
C THR A 153 7.41 -1.74 13.63
N ALA A 154 8.65 -2.16 13.50
CA ALA A 154 9.55 -2.35 14.63
C ALA A 154 10.93 -1.73 14.38
N SER A 155 11.64 -1.45 15.46
CA SER A 155 13.02 -0.97 15.42
C SER A 155 13.98 -2.12 15.11
N VAL A 156 14.81 -1.96 14.07
CA VAL A 156 15.76 -2.99 13.61
C VAL A 156 17.17 -2.44 13.63
N GLU A 157 18.07 -3.26 14.12
CA GLU A 157 19.53 -3.04 14.11
C GLU A 157 20.24 -4.30 13.59
N GLY A 158 21.35 -4.15 12.89
CA GLY A 158 22.13 -5.31 12.44
C GLY A 158 23.19 -4.94 11.41
N GLY A 159 24.01 -5.91 11.02
CA GLY A 159 25.02 -5.76 9.97
C GLY A 159 25.88 -4.51 10.12
N ASP A 160 25.92 -3.72 9.06
CA ASP A 160 26.73 -2.50 8.95
C ASP A 160 25.99 -1.22 9.41
N MET A 161 24.80 -1.35 10.00
CA MET A 161 24.00 -0.21 10.44
C MET A 161 24.68 0.53 11.60
N THR A 162 24.71 1.86 11.54
CA THR A 162 25.26 2.71 12.62
C THR A 162 24.24 3.08 13.67
N SER A 163 22.97 2.93 13.39
CA SER A 163 21.83 3.23 14.28
C SER A 163 20.60 2.42 13.87
N ALA A 164 19.71 2.18 14.83
CA ALA A 164 18.41 1.56 14.58
C ALA A 164 17.59 2.34 13.56
N SER A 165 16.87 1.61 12.72
CA SER A 165 15.89 2.13 11.78
C SER A 165 14.59 1.35 11.90
N TYR A 166 13.48 1.95 11.46
CA TYR A 166 12.19 1.30 11.50
C TYR A 166 11.92 0.59 10.17
N TYR A 167 11.55 -0.68 10.26
CA TYR A 167 11.17 -1.51 9.11
C TYR A 167 9.81 -2.15 9.34
N THR A 168 9.15 -2.50 8.25
CA THR A 168 7.93 -3.30 8.29
C THR A 168 8.28 -4.75 8.62
N ILE A 169 7.68 -5.27 9.68
CA ILE A 169 7.79 -6.67 10.08
C ILE A 169 6.48 -7.36 9.72
N ALA A 170 6.58 -8.43 8.95
CA ALA A 170 5.47 -9.26 8.54
C ALA A 170 5.48 -10.57 9.33
N GLY A 171 4.46 -10.83 10.13
CA GLY A 171 4.22 -12.13 10.72
C GLY A 171 3.41 -12.98 9.75
N VAL A 172 3.98 -14.08 9.27
CA VAL A 172 3.39 -14.90 8.20
C VAL A 172 3.49 -16.40 8.50
N GLU A 173 2.61 -17.17 7.87
CA GLU A 173 2.67 -18.64 7.87
C GLU A 173 3.69 -19.15 6.85
N ASP A 174 4.00 -20.41 6.88
CA ASP A 174 4.96 -21.10 6.02
C ASP A 174 4.57 -21.09 4.54
N ASN A 175 3.27 -21.23 4.26
CA ASN A 175 2.70 -21.25 2.92
C ASN A 175 2.59 -19.87 2.26
N TYR A 176 2.80 -18.78 3.03
CA TYR A 176 2.68 -17.41 2.56
C TYR A 176 3.54 -17.12 1.32
N ALA A 177 4.78 -17.64 1.28
CA ALA A 177 5.66 -17.44 0.13
C ALA A 177 5.08 -18.02 -1.17
N THR A 178 4.48 -19.20 -1.08
CA THR A 178 3.86 -19.86 -2.23
C THR A 178 2.61 -19.10 -2.71
N ILE A 179 1.77 -18.66 -1.78
CA ILE A 179 0.53 -17.93 -2.08
C ILE A 179 0.84 -16.55 -2.67
N SER A 180 1.85 -15.87 -2.14
CA SER A 180 2.27 -14.53 -2.59
C SER A 180 3.31 -14.55 -3.71
N ASN A 181 3.60 -15.72 -4.31
CA ASN A 181 4.59 -15.90 -5.37
C ASN A 181 5.97 -15.32 -5.04
N LEU A 182 6.40 -15.42 -3.76
CA LEU A 182 7.71 -14.93 -3.35
C LEU A 182 8.82 -15.86 -3.82
N GLU A 183 9.87 -15.31 -4.41
CA GLU A 183 11.04 -16.04 -4.86
C GLU A 183 12.23 -15.78 -3.93
N MET A 184 12.97 -16.84 -3.60
CA MET A 184 14.19 -16.74 -2.78
C MET A 184 15.41 -16.45 -3.65
N ALA A 185 16.21 -15.45 -3.24
CA ALA A 185 17.54 -15.23 -3.83
C ALA A 185 18.58 -16.16 -3.20
N ILE A 186 18.49 -16.40 -1.89
CA ILE A 186 19.39 -17.26 -1.13
C ILE A 186 18.66 -17.77 0.12
N GLY A 187 18.99 -19.00 0.54
CA GLY A 187 18.38 -19.62 1.72
C GLY A 187 16.97 -20.15 1.47
N ASP A 188 16.27 -20.43 2.55
CA ASP A 188 14.93 -20.99 2.55
C ASP A 188 13.95 -20.04 3.23
N PHE A 189 12.67 -20.12 2.84
CA PHE A 189 11.61 -19.41 3.52
C PHE A 189 11.28 -20.04 4.88
N LEU A 190 10.40 -19.41 5.63
CA LEU A 190 9.94 -19.88 6.94
C LEU A 190 9.23 -21.23 6.81
N THR A 191 9.37 -22.09 7.81
CA THR A 191 8.74 -23.42 7.86
C THR A 191 7.72 -23.50 8.97
N GLU A 192 6.80 -24.46 8.88
CA GLU A 192 5.84 -24.77 9.94
C GLU A 192 6.54 -25.05 11.28
N GLU A 193 7.68 -25.77 11.27
CA GLU A 193 8.47 -26.04 12.48
C GLU A 193 8.97 -24.75 13.15
N ASN A 194 9.40 -23.76 12.36
CA ASN A 194 9.83 -22.46 12.89
C ASN A 194 8.64 -21.74 13.57
N ASN A 195 7.45 -21.89 13.03
CA ASN A 195 6.23 -21.28 13.58
C ASN A 195 5.80 -21.96 14.88
N GLU A 196 5.70 -23.31 14.91
CA GLU A 196 5.32 -24.09 16.09
C GLU A 196 6.30 -23.91 17.25
N SER A 197 7.62 -24.01 16.97
CA SER A 197 8.66 -23.85 17.98
C SER A 197 8.90 -22.39 18.38
N LYS A 198 8.29 -21.43 17.66
CA LYS A 198 8.44 -19.98 17.85
C LYS A 198 9.92 -19.58 17.77
N GLU A 199 10.59 -20.09 16.76
CA GLU A 199 11.99 -19.79 16.53
C GLU A 199 12.20 -18.35 16.09
N LYS A 200 13.30 -17.75 16.52
CA LYS A 200 13.68 -16.39 16.15
C LYS A 200 14.51 -16.42 14.87
N VAL A 201 13.86 -16.75 13.79
CA VAL A 201 14.38 -16.69 12.44
C VAL A 201 13.64 -15.63 11.65
N CYS A 202 14.26 -15.10 10.59
CA CYS A 202 13.62 -14.13 9.72
C CYS A 202 14.13 -14.28 8.28
N VAL A 203 13.26 -13.86 7.34
CA VAL A 203 13.60 -13.71 5.92
C VAL A 203 13.58 -12.23 5.60
N LEU A 204 14.62 -11.74 4.94
CA LEU A 204 14.73 -10.33 4.57
C LEU A 204 14.27 -10.08 3.14
N GLY A 205 13.59 -8.97 2.91
CA GLY A 205 13.37 -8.45 1.58
C GLY A 205 14.67 -7.98 0.93
N ALA A 206 14.73 -7.97 -0.39
CA ALA A 206 15.94 -7.67 -1.13
C ALA A 206 16.55 -6.31 -0.80
N THR A 207 15.72 -5.27 -0.66
CA THR A 207 16.16 -3.92 -0.31
C THR A 207 16.68 -3.86 1.13
N VAL A 208 15.95 -4.50 2.06
CA VAL A 208 16.35 -4.55 3.48
C VAL A 208 17.70 -5.23 3.65
N ALA A 209 17.91 -6.35 2.96
CA ALA A 209 19.21 -7.07 3.01
C ALA A 209 20.36 -6.20 2.49
N LYS A 210 20.13 -5.44 1.41
CA LYS A 210 21.11 -4.49 0.87
C LYS A 210 21.40 -3.33 1.83
N GLU A 211 20.37 -2.81 2.49
CA GLU A 211 20.52 -1.68 3.44
C GLU A 211 21.22 -2.08 4.72
N ILE A 212 20.93 -3.27 5.27
CA ILE A 212 21.48 -3.72 6.56
C ILE A 212 22.88 -4.34 6.39
N PHE A 213 23.09 -5.15 5.36
CA PHE A 213 24.31 -5.98 5.18
C PHE A 213 25.11 -5.66 3.91
N GLY A 214 24.59 -4.79 3.04
CA GLY A 214 25.24 -4.47 1.77
C GLY A 214 24.92 -5.45 0.63
N SER A 215 24.66 -6.72 0.92
CA SER A 215 24.28 -7.72 -0.09
C SER A 215 23.41 -8.84 0.51
N ALA A 216 22.68 -9.55 -0.35
CA ALA A 216 21.91 -10.72 0.06
C ALA A 216 22.80 -11.86 0.59
N TYR A 217 24.01 -12.00 0.05
CA TYR A 217 24.94 -13.03 0.46
C TYR A 217 25.50 -12.79 1.87
N ASP A 218 25.81 -11.55 2.20
CA ASP A 218 26.33 -11.17 3.53
C ASP A 218 25.23 -11.18 4.58
N ALA A 219 23.96 -11.06 4.16
CA ALA A 219 22.79 -11.13 5.02
C ALA A 219 22.45 -12.56 5.46
N TYR A 220 22.69 -13.55 4.60
CA TYR A 220 22.37 -14.94 4.90
C TYR A 220 23.17 -15.46 6.10
N ASP A 221 22.49 -16.13 7.04
CA ASP A 221 23.04 -16.58 8.33
C ASP A 221 23.54 -15.42 9.25
N GLY A 222 23.22 -14.18 8.87
CA GLY A 222 23.49 -13.00 9.68
C GLY A 222 22.49 -12.86 10.83
N ILE A 223 22.77 -11.92 11.74
CA ILE A 223 21.91 -11.63 12.89
C ILE A 223 21.36 -10.21 12.76
N VAL A 224 20.05 -10.07 12.84
CA VAL A 224 19.35 -8.79 12.99
C VAL A 224 18.66 -8.73 14.36
N TYR A 225 18.66 -7.56 14.97
CA TYR A 225 17.96 -7.34 16.24
C TYR A 225 16.65 -6.60 15.96
N ILE A 226 15.53 -7.26 16.23
CA ILE A 226 14.19 -6.66 16.14
C ILE A 226 13.74 -6.34 17.55
N ASP A 227 13.50 -5.08 17.85
CA ASP A 227 13.21 -4.56 19.20
C ASP A 227 14.20 -5.10 20.25
N GLY A 228 15.49 -5.10 19.90
CA GLY A 228 16.59 -5.55 20.74
C GLY A 228 16.69 -7.08 20.94
N ARG A 229 15.91 -7.88 20.22
CA ARG A 229 15.97 -9.35 20.25
C ARG A 229 16.63 -9.90 19.01
N PRO A 230 17.59 -10.83 19.11
CA PRO A 230 18.31 -11.39 17.97
C PRO A 230 17.41 -12.36 17.18
N TYR A 231 17.45 -12.22 15.84
CA TYR A 231 16.87 -13.12 14.87
C TYR A 231 17.93 -13.54 13.88
N ILE A 232 17.95 -14.80 13.48
CA ILE A 232 18.87 -15.34 12.47
C ILE A 232 18.21 -15.21 11.11
N VAL A 233 18.94 -14.71 10.13
CA VAL A 233 18.46 -14.59 8.74
C VAL A 233 18.52 -15.95 8.07
N SER A 234 17.39 -16.61 7.89
CA SER A 234 17.25 -17.92 7.20
C SER A 234 17.28 -17.79 5.69
N GLY A 235 16.97 -16.61 5.17
CA GLY A 235 16.96 -16.38 3.73
C GLY A 235 16.75 -14.93 3.35
N VAL A 236 16.96 -14.65 2.07
CA VAL A 236 16.72 -13.33 1.47
C VAL A 236 15.91 -13.51 0.20
N LEU A 237 14.86 -12.70 0.03
CA LEU A 237 14.02 -12.71 -1.16
C LEU A 237 14.74 -12.13 -2.38
N SER A 238 14.37 -12.59 -3.55
CA SER A 238 14.71 -11.95 -4.82
C SER A 238 14.03 -10.59 -4.94
N GLU A 239 14.64 -9.70 -5.70
CA GLU A 239 14.03 -8.38 -5.97
C GLU A 239 12.79 -8.55 -6.84
N MET A 240 11.64 -8.17 -6.31
CA MET A 240 10.34 -8.34 -6.97
C MET A 240 9.70 -7.01 -7.38
N GLY A 241 10.22 -5.90 -6.87
CA GLY A 241 9.67 -4.56 -7.06
C GLY A 241 8.58 -4.20 -6.05
N THR A 242 8.00 -3.02 -6.24
CA THR A 242 6.92 -2.54 -5.38
C THR A 242 5.59 -3.22 -5.71
N VAL A 243 4.85 -3.61 -4.68
CA VAL A 243 3.47 -4.07 -4.82
C VAL A 243 2.50 -2.95 -4.51
N ALA A 244 1.36 -2.93 -5.18
CA ALA A 244 0.36 -1.86 -5.06
C ALA A 244 -0.43 -1.92 -3.74
N SER A 245 -0.47 -3.06 -3.09
CA SER A 245 -1.15 -3.23 -1.79
C SER A 245 -0.56 -4.41 -1.02
N GLY A 246 -0.74 -4.40 0.29
CA GLY A 246 -0.24 -5.45 1.16
C GLY A 246 1.22 -5.22 1.60
N ILE A 247 1.89 -6.31 1.96
CA ILE A 247 3.25 -6.29 2.46
C ILE A 247 4.22 -6.23 1.28
N SER A 248 5.04 -5.17 1.20
CA SER A 248 6.02 -5.04 0.12
C SER A 248 7.14 -6.07 0.28
N PRO A 249 7.36 -6.96 -0.71
CA PRO A 249 8.34 -8.05 -0.59
C PRO A 249 9.76 -7.55 -0.39
N ASP A 250 10.14 -6.46 -1.03
CA ASP A 250 11.52 -5.97 -1.02
C ASP A 250 11.89 -5.21 0.26
N THR A 251 10.90 -4.60 0.93
CA THR A 251 11.12 -3.68 2.06
C THR A 251 10.64 -4.22 3.41
N ALA A 252 10.11 -5.45 3.44
CA ALA A 252 9.66 -6.09 4.67
C ALA A 252 10.67 -7.12 5.20
N ILE A 253 10.55 -7.41 6.49
CA ILE A 253 11.21 -8.51 7.20
C ILE A 253 10.12 -9.51 7.59
N TYR A 254 10.25 -10.75 7.16
CA TYR A 254 9.28 -11.80 7.43
C TYR A 254 9.73 -12.62 8.64
N VAL A 255 8.82 -12.83 9.58
CA VAL A 255 9.03 -13.67 10.77
C VAL A 255 7.91 -14.69 10.88
N PRO A 256 8.12 -15.84 11.54
CA PRO A 256 7.02 -16.79 11.77
C PRO A 256 5.88 -16.12 12.52
N TYR A 257 4.63 -16.38 12.11
CA TYR A 257 3.42 -15.74 12.60
C TYR A 257 3.36 -15.70 14.14
N GLU A 258 3.50 -16.87 14.77
CA GLU A 258 3.46 -17.02 16.22
C GLU A 258 4.68 -16.40 16.94
N THR A 259 5.83 -16.37 16.26
CA THR A 259 7.04 -15.72 16.79
C THR A 259 6.86 -14.23 16.91
N GLY A 260 6.30 -13.62 15.87
CA GLY A 260 6.03 -12.19 15.86
C GLY A 260 5.01 -11.78 16.92
N ILE A 261 3.92 -12.53 17.08
CA ILE A 261 2.94 -12.33 18.17
C ILE A 261 3.61 -12.41 19.52
N LYS A 262 4.40 -13.45 19.74
CA LYS A 262 5.00 -13.69 21.05
C LYS A 262 6.06 -12.65 21.45
N TYR A 263 6.83 -12.16 20.50
CA TYR A 263 8.03 -11.38 20.81
C TYR A 263 8.01 -9.95 20.31
N ILE A 264 7.12 -9.57 19.39
CA ILE A 264 7.10 -8.24 18.76
C ILE A 264 5.79 -7.51 19.09
N THR A 265 4.64 -8.01 18.63
CA THR A 265 3.36 -7.29 18.69
C THR A 265 2.52 -7.57 19.91
N GLY A 266 2.66 -8.74 20.52
CA GLY A 266 1.66 -9.26 21.46
C GLY A 266 0.35 -9.59 20.72
N THR A 267 -0.77 -9.53 21.43
CA THR A 267 -2.10 -9.86 20.87
C THR A 267 -2.77 -8.70 20.13
N SER A 268 -2.15 -7.53 20.08
CA SER A 268 -2.71 -6.35 19.43
C SER A 268 -2.30 -6.32 17.94
N ILE A 269 -2.92 -7.19 17.16
CA ILE A 269 -2.68 -7.33 15.71
C ILE A 269 -3.98 -7.19 14.95
N SER A 270 -3.90 -6.81 13.68
CA SER A 270 -5.00 -6.83 12.72
C SER A 270 -4.62 -7.79 11.59
N PRO A 271 -4.91 -9.10 11.74
CA PRO A 271 -4.56 -10.09 10.75
C PRO A 271 -5.40 -9.94 9.48
N THR A 272 -4.79 -10.32 8.37
CA THR A 272 -5.44 -10.48 7.07
C THR A 272 -5.39 -11.95 6.69
N ILE A 273 -6.54 -12.55 6.41
CA ILE A 273 -6.61 -13.89 5.82
C ILE A 273 -6.58 -13.71 4.31
N THR A 274 -5.64 -14.36 3.65
CA THR A 274 -5.61 -14.45 2.19
C THR A 274 -6.09 -15.83 1.78
N VAL A 275 -7.16 -15.86 1.00
CA VAL A 275 -7.78 -17.06 0.43
C VAL A 275 -7.46 -17.11 -1.05
N VAL A 276 -7.07 -18.26 -1.57
CA VAL A 276 -6.79 -18.46 -3.00
C VAL A 276 -7.87 -19.31 -3.62
N ALA A 277 -8.55 -18.76 -4.64
CA ALA A 277 -9.50 -19.51 -5.43
C ALA A 277 -8.79 -20.54 -6.35
N GLU A 278 -9.37 -21.74 -6.52
CA GLU A 278 -8.85 -22.76 -7.45
C GLU A 278 -8.83 -22.29 -8.91
N ASP A 279 -9.80 -21.46 -9.29
CA ASP A 279 -9.92 -20.87 -10.62
C ASP A 279 -10.13 -19.36 -10.50
N ALA A 280 -9.24 -18.60 -11.11
CA ALA A 280 -9.31 -17.14 -11.15
C ALA A 280 -10.63 -16.60 -11.75
N ASN A 281 -11.35 -17.39 -12.55
CA ASN A 281 -12.67 -17.02 -13.08
C ASN A 281 -13.80 -17.20 -12.06
N GLN A 282 -13.55 -17.86 -10.93
CA GLN A 282 -14.54 -18.12 -9.88
C GLN A 282 -14.33 -17.26 -8.64
N VAL A 283 -13.42 -16.32 -8.67
CA VAL A 283 -13.10 -15.41 -7.54
C VAL A 283 -14.36 -14.75 -6.97
N ASP A 284 -15.25 -14.22 -7.81
CA ASP A 284 -16.51 -13.59 -7.37
C ASP A 284 -17.43 -14.57 -6.63
N THR A 285 -17.46 -15.84 -7.06
CA THR A 285 -18.27 -16.88 -6.42
C THR A 285 -17.69 -17.25 -5.05
N VAL A 286 -16.36 -17.39 -4.98
CA VAL A 286 -15.64 -17.66 -3.73
C VAL A 286 -15.81 -16.49 -2.77
N MET A 287 -15.66 -15.24 -3.22
CA MET A 287 -15.90 -14.03 -2.41
C MET A 287 -17.28 -14.02 -1.79
N THR A 288 -18.32 -14.34 -2.57
CA THR A 288 -19.69 -14.40 -2.06
C THR A 288 -19.87 -15.51 -1.02
N GLY A 289 -19.20 -16.66 -1.23
CA GLY A 289 -19.18 -17.76 -0.28
C GLY A 289 -18.50 -17.38 1.04
N VAL A 290 -17.34 -16.75 0.95
CA VAL A 290 -16.57 -16.22 2.09
C VAL A 290 -17.37 -15.19 2.87
N GLU A 291 -17.99 -14.22 2.18
CA GLU A 291 -18.83 -13.21 2.83
C GLU A 291 -19.99 -13.86 3.60
N SER A 292 -20.61 -14.88 3.02
CA SER A 292 -21.72 -15.60 3.64
C SER A 292 -21.26 -16.39 4.88
N ALA A 293 -20.14 -17.08 4.80
CA ALA A 293 -19.56 -17.84 5.90
C ALA A 293 -19.13 -16.92 7.07
N LEU A 294 -18.47 -15.81 6.77
CA LEU A 294 -18.07 -14.83 7.77
C LEU A 294 -19.26 -14.16 8.45
N LYS A 295 -20.32 -13.84 7.72
CA LYS A 295 -21.55 -13.30 8.29
C LYS A 295 -22.29 -14.29 9.20
N GLU A 296 -22.19 -15.58 8.92
CA GLU A 296 -22.74 -16.62 9.78
C GLU A 296 -21.95 -16.77 11.08
N SER A 297 -20.61 -16.73 10.99
CA SER A 297 -19.72 -16.85 12.15
C SER A 297 -19.68 -15.57 12.99
N TYR A 298 -19.71 -14.40 12.34
CA TYR A 298 -19.55 -13.09 12.96
C TYR A 298 -20.64 -12.10 12.50
N PRO A 299 -21.91 -12.24 12.97
CA PRO A 299 -23.05 -11.48 12.46
C PRO A 299 -22.98 -9.96 12.68
N ASN A 300 -22.17 -9.51 13.67
CA ASN A 300 -22.07 -8.09 14.06
C ASN A 300 -20.73 -7.45 13.62
N THR A 301 -19.95 -8.13 12.77
CA THR A 301 -18.64 -7.65 12.34
C THR A 301 -18.67 -7.30 10.86
N THR A 302 -18.01 -6.20 10.50
CA THR A 302 -17.83 -5.79 9.11
C THR A 302 -16.44 -6.23 8.64
N PHE A 303 -16.41 -6.91 7.51
CA PHE A 303 -15.16 -7.35 6.88
C PHE A 303 -14.95 -6.61 5.57
N THR A 304 -13.72 -6.21 5.31
CA THR A 304 -13.30 -5.75 3.99
C THR A 304 -12.74 -6.95 3.23
N ILE A 305 -13.43 -7.32 2.14
CA ILE A 305 -13.03 -8.41 1.25
C ILE A 305 -12.61 -7.79 -0.07
N SER A 306 -11.38 -8.03 -0.50
CA SER A 306 -10.84 -7.46 -1.73
C SER A 306 -10.02 -8.50 -2.50
N ASP A 307 -10.19 -8.54 -3.81
CA ASP A 307 -9.41 -9.37 -4.72
C ASP A 307 -8.35 -8.55 -5.49
N ALA A 308 -7.47 -9.23 -6.21
CA ALA A 308 -6.43 -8.59 -7.01
C ALA A 308 -7.02 -7.66 -8.10
N GLY A 309 -8.17 -8.03 -8.66
CA GLY A 309 -8.86 -7.24 -9.69
C GLY A 309 -9.40 -5.93 -9.16
N SER A 310 -10.11 -5.95 -8.04
CA SER A 310 -10.66 -4.76 -7.40
C SER A 310 -9.55 -3.80 -6.91
N LYS A 311 -8.44 -4.35 -6.41
CA LYS A 311 -7.26 -3.57 -6.02
C LYS A 311 -6.62 -2.87 -7.23
N MET A 312 -6.46 -3.58 -8.34
CA MET A 312 -5.94 -3.01 -9.59
C MET A 312 -6.88 -1.95 -10.15
N GLU A 313 -8.19 -2.16 -10.09
CA GLU A 313 -9.20 -1.18 -10.52
C GLU A 313 -9.14 0.08 -9.66
N ALA A 314 -9.07 -0.05 -8.34
CA ALA A 314 -8.94 1.06 -7.40
C ALA A 314 -7.66 1.87 -7.64
N ALA A 315 -6.52 1.21 -7.84
CA ALA A 315 -5.24 1.84 -8.15
C ALA A 315 -5.29 2.57 -9.51
N SER A 316 -5.90 1.95 -10.52
CA SER A 316 -6.07 2.54 -11.85
C SER A 316 -7.00 3.76 -11.82
N ALA A 317 -8.11 3.70 -11.08
CA ALA A 317 -9.05 4.81 -10.91
C ALA A 317 -8.39 6.00 -10.18
N SER A 318 -7.58 5.73 -9.15
CA SER A 318 -6.80 6.76 -8.47
C SER A 318 -5.82 7.46 -9.42
N ASN A 319 -5.12 6.69 -10.24
CA ASN A 319 -4.17 7.22 -11.22
C ASN A 319 -4.85 8.05 -12.32
N GLU A 320 -6.05 7.62 -12.75
CA GLU A 320 -6.88 8.37 -13.71
C GLU A 320 -7.36 9.70 -13.13
N THR A 321 -7.77 9.71 -11.85
CA THR A 321 -8.18 10.92 -11.13
C THR A 321 -7.01 11.92 -11.02
N LEU A 322 -5.81 11.46 -10.67
CA LEU A 322 -4.60 12.29 -10.65
C LEU A 322 -4.26 12.86 -12.03
N THR A 323 -4.38 12.06 -13.08
CA THR A 323 -4.16 12.49 -14.46
C THR A 323 -5.15 13.57 -14.88
N LEU A 324 -6.45 13.42 -14.55
CA LEU A 324 -7.48 14.42 -14.81
C LEU A 324 -7.21 15.72 -14.03
N LEU A 325 -6.74 15.63 -12.79
CA LEU A 325 -6.37 16.79 -11.98
C LEU A 325 -5.18 17.55 -12.60
N LEU A 326 -4.16 16.84 -13.07
CA LEU A 326 -3.02 17.42 -13.76
C LEU A 326 -3.44 18.08 -15.09
N ILE A 327 -4.31 17.45 -15.86
CA ILE A 327 -4.87 18.02 -17.10
C ILE A 327 -5.66 19.29 -16.78
N SER A 328 -6.50 19.29 -15.75
CA SER A 328 -7.28 20.46 -15.36
C SER A 328 -6.39 21.63 -14.94
N MET A 329 -5.31 21.37 -14.18
CA MET A 329 -4.30 22.39 -13.85
C MET A 329 -3.60 22.93 -15.11
N ALA A 330 -3.22 22.06 -16.04
CA ALA A 330 -2.58 22.48 -17.28
C ALA A 330 -3.50 23.39 -18.12
N VAL A 331 -4.80 23.10 -18.16
CA VAL A 331 -5.81 23.92 -18.88
C VAL A 331 -6.01 25.30 -18.20
N ILE A 332 -5.93 25.38 -16.86
CA ILE A 332 -6.06 26.65 -16.13
C ILE A 332 -4.84 27.56 -16.37
N VAL A 333 -3.65 26.97 -16.50
CA VAL A 333 -2.40 27.72 -16.74
C VAL A 333 -2.30 28.23 -18.19
N PHE A 334 -3.06 27.64 -19.12
CA PHE A 334 -3.08 28.01 -20.54
C PHE A 334 -4.12 29.09 -20.84
#